data_9655e67008d8ba8838b8d2ced6638f32
#
_entry.id   9655e67008d8ba8838b8d2ced6638f32
#
_cell.length_a   1.000
_cell.length_b   1.000
_cell.length_c   1.000
_cell.angle_alpha   90.00
_cell.angle_beta   90.00
_cell.angle_gamma   90.00
#
_symmetry.space_group_name_H-M   'P 1'
#
loop_
_entity.id
_entity.type
_entity.pdbx_description
1 polymer ?
#
loop_
_entity_poly.entity_id
_entity_poly.type
_entity_poly.pdbx_seq_one_letter_code
_entity_poly.pdbx_strand_id
1 'polypeptide(L)'
;MKKPFATTISDAQVMSSGMQNNAAEATNRGWSTAKTNELNNARATAITLNDEQERLKAELKMKTAALDTKLSEINALMSEASKVVKLGFPQAQWKEFGISAKR
;
A
#
# COMPACT_ATOMS: atom_id res chain seq x y z
N MET A 1 19.04 14.02 -3.30
CA MET A 1 17.94 13.86 -2.34
C MET A 1 16.62 14.27 -2.98
N LYS A 2 15.60 13.42 -2.83
CA LYS A 2 14.29 13.74 -3.38
C LYS A 2 13.57 14.75 -2.51
N LYS A 3 12.84 15.64 -3.15
CA LYS A 3 11.93 16.52 -2.44
C LYS A 3 10.75 15.74 -1.91
N PRO A 4 10.22 16.12 -0.75
CA PRO A 4 8.97 15.52 -0.28
C PRO A 4 7.85 15.74 -1.31
N PHE A 5 6.91 14.81 -1.35
CA PHE A 5 5.80 14.90 -2.28
C PHE A 5 5.07 16.23 -2.18
N ALA A 6 4.68 16.63 -0.96
CA ALA A 6 3.93 17.86 -0.75
C ALA A 6 4.68 19.09 -1.28
N THR A 7 5.99 19.11 -1.06
CA THR A 7 6.83 20.22 -1.53
C THR A 7 6.85 20.28 -3.05
N THR A 8 7.01 19.13 -3.70
CA THR A 8 7.03 19.07 -5.17
C THR A 8 5.71 19.55 -5.75
N ILE A 9 4.59 19.10 -5.17
CA ILE A 9 3.26 19.48 -5.64
C ILE A 9 3.02 20.97 -5.46
N SER A 10 3.43 21.50 -4.31
CA SER A 10 3.30 22.92 -4.02
C SER A 10 4.16 23.78 -4.94
N ASP A 11 5.43 23.35 -5.13
CA ASP A 11 6.35 24.08 -6.02
C ASP A 11 5.83 24.09 -7.44
N ALA A 12 5.29 22.97 -7.90
CA ALA A 12 4.74 22.88 -9.26
C ALA A 12 3.55 23.82 -9.43
N GLN A 13 2.72 23.96 -8.42
CA GLN A 13 1.58 24.88 -8.45
C GLN A 13 2.05 26.33 -8.62
N VAL A 14 3.03 26.72 -7.81
CA VAL A 14 3.58 28.07 -7.85
C VAL A 14 4.23 28.35 -9.21
N MET A 15 5.03 27.39 -9.68
CA MET A 15 5.71 27.53 -10.99
C MET A 15 4.69 27.67 -12.11
N SER A 16 3.67 26.82 -12.12
CA SER A 16 2.63 26.85 -13.14
C SER A 16 1.91 28.20 -13.16
N SER A 17 1.56 28.70 -11.98
CA SER A 17 0.88 30.00 -11.87
C SER A 17 1.77 31.13 -12.41
N GLY A 18 3.06 31.09 -12.08
CA GLY A 18 3.99 32.09 -12.57
C GLY A 18 4.13 32.05 -14.08
N MET A 19 4.21 30.85 -14.65
CA MET A 19 4.32 30.70 -16.10
C MET A 19 3.03 31.17 -16.80
N GLN A 20 1.88 30.89 -16.23
CA GLN A 20 0.62 31.34 -16.80
C GLN A 20 0.49 32.86 -16.76
N ASN A 21 0.91 33.47 -15.66
CA ASN A 21 0.83 34.91 -15.49
C ASN A 21 1.82 35.65 -16.39
N ASN A 22 2.86 34.96 -16.87
CA ASN A 22 3.89 35.55 -17.72
C ASN A 22 4.04 34.76 -19.01
N ALA A 23 2.91 34.31 -19.56
CA ALA A 23 2.91 33.37 -20.70
C ALA A 23 3.69 33.90 -21.92
N ALA A 24 3.51 35.19 -22.26
CA ALA A 24 4.17 35.76 -23.44
C ALA A 24 5.69 35.73 -23.29
N GLU A 25 6.17 36.17 -22.13
CA GLU A 25 7.61 36.20 -21.86
C GLU A 25 8.17 34.78 -21.78
N ALA A 26 7.44 33.89 -21.16
CA ALA A 26 7.85 32.48 -21.03
C ALA A 26 7.99 31.84 -22.41
N THR A 27 7.03 32.11 -23.28
CA THR A 27 7.05 31.60 -24.66
C THR A 27 8.28 32.14 -25.43
N ASN A 28 8.58 33.40 -25.23
CA ASN A 28 9.75 34.01 -25.89
C ASN A 28 11.05 33.34 -25.46
N ARG A 29 11.06 32.79 -24.26
CA ARG A 29 12.25 32.15 -23.69
C ARG A 29 12.26 30.63 -23.84
N GLY A 30 11.30 30.09 -24.60
CA GLY A 30 11.29 28.68 -24.91
C GLY A 30 10.34 27.82 -24.11
N TRP A 31 9.47 28.43 -23.30
CA TRP A 31 8.48 27.71 -22.51
C TRP A 31 7.09 27.99 -23.05
N SER A 32 6.54 27.02 -23.79
CA SER A 32 5.23 27.18 -24.41
C SER A 32 4.10 26.90 -23.43
N THR A 33 2.90 27.35 -23.82
CA THR A 33 1.69 27.06 -23.05
C THR A 33 1.46 25.56 -22.94
N ALA A 34 1.85 24.81 -23.99
CA ALA A 34 1.74 23.34 -23.96
C ALA A 34 2.55 22.74 -22.83
N LYS A 35 3.73 23.33 -22.54
CA LYS A 35 4.55 22.84 -21.44
C LYS A 35 3.94 23.13 -20.07
N THR A 36 3.25 24.27 -19.94
CA THR A 36 2.53 24.58 -18.71
C THR A 36 1.42 23.57 -18.51
N ASN A 37 0.71 23.21 -19.58
CA ASN A 37 -0.35 22.21 -19.50
C ASN A 37 0.22 20.84 -19.13
N GLU A 38 1.39 20.54 -19.68
CA GLU A 38 2.08 19.27 -19.36
C GLU A 38 2.42 19.21 -17.87
N LEU A 39 2.93 20.31 -17.34
CA LEU A 39 3.25 20.40 -15.90
C LEU A 39 2.01 20.22 -15.05
N ASN A 40 0.93 20.89 -15.42
CA ASN A 40 -0.33 20.79 -14.69
C ASN A 40 -0.90 19.37 -14.71
N ASN A 41 -0.82 18.70 -15.86
CA ASN A 41 -1.31 17.34 -16.02
C ASN A 41 -0.45 16.38 -15.20
N ALA A 42 0.86 16.58 -15.23
CA ALA A 42 1.76 15.71 -14.44
C ALA A 42 1.49 15.87 -12.95
N ARG A 43 1.24 17.10 -12.52
CA ARG A 43 0.92 17.39 -11.12
C ARG A 43 -0.37 16.68 -10.71
N ALA A 44 -1.40 16.80 -11.54
CA ALA A 44 -2.70 16.17 -11.25
C ALA A 44 -2.57 14.65 -11.18
N THR A 45 -1.81 14.06 -12.11
CA THR A 45 -1.58 12.62 -12.12
C THR A 45 -0.84 12.17 -10.86
N ALA A 46 0.16 12.96 -10.44
CA ALA A 46 0.92 12.64 -9.23
C ALA A 46 0.02 12.63 -7.99
N ILE A 47 -0.90 13.59 -7.92
CA ILE A 47 -1.84 13.65 -6.80
C ILE A 47 -2.72 12.41 -6.79
N THR A 48 -3.25 12.03 -7.95
CA THR A 48 -4.09 10.83 -8.07
C THR A 48 -3.32 9.58 -7.66
N LEU A 49 -2.09 9.45 -8.13
CA LEU A 49 -1.26 8.28 -7.79
C LEU A 49 -0.98 8.22 -6.29
N ASN A 50 -0.73 9.36 -5.69
CA ASN A 50 -0.49 9.41 -4.25
C ASN A 50 -1.73 8.99 -3.47
N ASP A 51 -2.90 9.44 -3.91
CA ASP A 51 -4.17 9.07 -3.25
C ASP A 51 -4.41 7.58 -3.36
N GLU A 52 -4.12 7.00 -4.54
CA GLU A 52 -4.26 5.56 -4.75
C GLU A 52 -3.30 4.77 -3.87
N GLN A 53 -2.08 5.28 -3.74
CA GLN A 53 -1.08 4.64 -2.90
C GLN A 53 -1.53 4.61 -1.44
N GLU A 54 -2.06 5.74 -0.96
CA GLU A 54 -2.55 5.80 0.42
C GLU A 54 -3.72 4.86 0.64
N ARG A 55 -4.61 4.77 -0.34
CA ARG A 55 -5.74 3.84 -0.25
C ARG A 55 -5.26 2.40 -0.20
N LEU A 56 -4.27 2.07 -1.03
CA LEU A 56 -3.72 0.71 -1.04
C LEU A 56 -3.02 0.37 0.26
N LYS A 57 -2.33 1.34 0.85
CA LYS A 57 -1.70 1.13 2.15
C LYS A 57 -2.73 0.81 3.22
N ALA A 58 -3.87 1.54 3.21
CA ALA A 58 -4.93 1.30 4.16
C ALA A 58 -5.55 -0.08 3.95
N GLU A 59 -5.78 -0.45 2.69
CA GLU A 59 -6.32 -1.77 2.36
C GLU A 59 -5.38 -2.88 2.79
N LEU A 60 -4.08 -2.68 2.56
CA LEU A 60 -3.07 -3.66 2.98
C LEU A 60 -3.10 -3.86 4.49
N LYS A 61 -3.16 -2.76 5.21
CA LYS A 61 -3.20 -2.81 6.67
C LYS A 61 -4.41 -3.60 7.16
N MET A 62 -5.57 -3.39 6.53
CA MET A 62 -6.79 -4.12 6.87
C MET A 62 -6.64 -5.61 6.56
N LYS A 63 -6.05 -5.93 5.41
CA LYS A 63 -5.83 -7.33 5.02
C LYS A 63 -4.88 -8.02 5.98
N THR A 64 -3.83 -7.32 6.39
CA THR A 64 -2.86 -7.88 7.35
C THR A 64 -3.55 -8.20 8.67
N ALA A 65 -4.40 -7.28 9.15
CA ALA A 65 -5.13 -7.51 10.40
C ALA A 65 -6.08 -8.69 10.27
N ALA A 66 -6.78 -8.78 9.14
CA ALA A 66 -7.71 -9.89 8.89
C ALA A 66 -6.96 -11.22 8.82
N LEU A 67 -5.81 -11.22 8.16
CA LEU A 67 -4.98 -12.43 8.07
C LEU A 67 -4.51 -12.87 9.44
N ASP A 68 -4.01 -11.92 10.25
CA ASP A 68 -3.55 -12.22 11.60
C ASP A 68 -4.65 -12.82 12.45
N THR A 69 -5.86 -12.29 12.32
CA THR A 69 -7.02 -12.80 13.04
C THR A 69 -7.30 -14.25 12.64
N LYS A 70 -7.25 -14.52 11.32
CA LYS A 70 -7.49 -15.89 10.82
C LYS A 70 -6.41 -16.85 11.30
N LEU A 71 -5.16 -16.42 11.30
CA LEU A 71 -4.08 -17.27 11.77
C LEU A 71 -4.24 -17.62 13.23
N SER A 72 -4.68 -16.64 14.04
CA SER A 72 -4.97 -16.90 15.45
C SER A 72 -6.12 -17.90 15.61
N GLU A 73 -7.13 -17.76 14.77
CA GLU A 73 -8.28 -18.69 14.79
C GLU A 73 -7.81 -20.11 14.44
N ILE A 74 -6.97 -20.23 13.42
CA ILE A 74 -6.43 -21.53 13.01
C ILE A 74 -5.63 -22.15 14.15
N ASN A 75 -4.78 -21.36 14.80
CA ASN A 75 -3.98 -21.85 15.91
C ASN A 75 -4.84 -22.34 17.07
N ALA A 76 -5.93 -21.62 17.37
CA ALA A 76 -6.85 -22.03 18.43
C ALA A 76 -7.53 -23.34 18.08
N LEU A 77 -7.97 -23.48 16.83
CA LEU A 77 -8.62 -24.71 16.37
C LEU A 77 -7.64 -25.86 16.34
N MET A 78 -6.38 -25.59 15.96
CA MET A 78 -5.34 -26.62 15.96
C MET A 78 -5.07 -27.14 17.36
N SER A 79 -5.04 -26.24 18.35
CA SER A 79 -4.88 -26.64 19.75
C SER A 79 -6.02 -27.55 20.19
N GLU A 80 -7.22 -27.14 19.85
CA GLU A 80 -8.42 -27.91 20.20
C GLU A 80 -8.40 -29.27 19.53
N ALA A 81 -8.08 -29.29 18.22
CA ALA A 81 -8.02 -30.55 17.46
C ALA A 81 -6.95 -31.49 18.03
N SER A 82 -5.80 -30.93 18.39
CA SER A 82 -4.71 -31.72 18.98
C SER A 82 -5.16 -32.42 20.26
N LYS A 83 -5.90 -31.71 21.09
CA LYS A 83 -6.41 -32.30 22.33
C LYS A 83 -7.38 -33.44 22.06
N VAL A 84 -8.26 -33.25 21.08
CA VAL A 84 -9.21 -34.28 20.67
C VAL A 84 -8.47 -35.53 20.20
N VAL A 85 -7.46 -35.33 19.36
CA VAL A 85 -6.69 -36.47 18.84
C VAL A 85 -6.00 -37.21 19.97
N LYS A 86 -5.34 -36.48 20.88
CA LYS A 86 -4.61 -37.10 21.97
C LYS A 86 -5.51 -37.84 22.94
N LEU A 87 -6.72 -37.38 23.10
CA LEU A 87 -7.69 -38.03 24.01
C LEU A 87 -8.37 -39.23 23.38
N GLY A 88 -8.64 -39.16 22.07
CA GLY A 88 -9.49 -40.17 21.44
C GLY A 88 -8.85 -41.12 20.48
N PHE A 89 -7.59 -40.88 20.13
CA PHE A 89 -6.91 -41.72 19.12
C PHE A 89 -5.64 -42.39 19.69
N PRO A 90 -5.35 -43.63 19.25
CA PRO A 90 -4.09 -44.28 19.65
C PRO A 90 -2.91 -43.46 19.16
N GLN A 91 -1.85 -43.47 19.92
CA GLN A 91 -0.63 -42.73 19.58
C GLN A 91 -0.09 -43.07 18.19
N ALA A 92 -0.27 -44.32 17.75
CA ALA A 92 0.19 -44.77 16.43
C ALA A 92 -0.50 -43.96 15.30
N GLN A 93 -1.71 -43.41 15.53
CA GLN A 93 -2.43 -42.68 14.53
C GLN A 93 -2.14 -41.19 14.55
N TRP A 94 -1.46 -40.69 15.59
CA TRP A 94 -1.21 -39.23 15.72
C TRP A 94 -0.48 -38.65 14.53
N LYS A 95 0.39 -39.45 13.93
CA LYS A 95 1.17 -39.01 12.78
C LYS A 95 0.27 -38.55 11.60
N GLU A 96 -0.85 -39.21 11.44
CA GLU A 96 -1.83 -38.90 10.41
C GLU A 96 -2.32 -37.45 10.54
N PHE A 97 -2.33 -36.94 11.76
CA PHE A 97 -2.80 -35.60 12.05
C PHE A 97 -1.64 -34.60 12.18
N GLY A 98 -0.44 -35.03 11.81
CA GLY A 98 0.73 -34.17 11.91
C GLY A 98 1.26 -33.98 13.30
N ILE A 99 0.83 -34.81 14.25
CA ILE A 99 1.24 -34.70 15.65
C ILE A 99 2.36 -35.71 15.93
N SER A 100 3.46 -35.20 16.48
CA SER A 100 4.57 -36.03 16.84
C SER A 100 4.21 -36.92 18.05
N ALA A 101 4.63 -38.18 18.00
CA ALA A 101 4.44 -39.09 19.13
C ALA A 101 5.34 -38.74 20.30
N LYS A 102 6.36 -37.92 20.05
CA LYS A 102 7.28 -37.48 21.09
C LYS A 102 6.66 -36.36 21.90
N ARG A 103 7.06 -36.28 23.15
CA ARG A 103 6.59 -35.22 24.02
C ARG A 103 7.39 -33.96 24.01
#